data_76fb6c0e35a7824adceb411be588276b
#
_entry.id   76fb6c0e35a7824adceb411be588276b
#
_cell.length_a   1.000
_cell.length_b   1.000
_cell.length_c   1.000
_cell.angle_alpha   90.00
_cell.angle_beta   90.00
_cell.angle_gamma   90.00
#
_symmetry.space_group_name_H-M   'P 1'
#
loop_
_entity.id
_entity.type
_entity.pdbx_description
1 polymer ?
#
loop_
_entity_poly.entity_id
_entity_poly.type
_entity_poly.pdbx_seq_one_letter_code
_entity_poly.pdbx_strand_id
1 'polypeptide(L)'
;PPSMGRSLADLAALATDPNLDPFERMCHAATLTNRAHATTAALARTGAVRGEETLEDLGDVLDMSAGEVGRLVGWEQLRLGGVG
;
A
#
# COMPACT_ATOMS: atom_id res chain seq x y z
N PRO A 1 -5.07 12.70 20.78
CA PRO A 1 -4.96 12.19 20.24
C PRO A 1 -3.95 11.90 19.88
N PRO A 2 -3.46 11.53 20.21
CA PRO A 2 -2.39 11.47 19.86
C PRO A 2 -2.21 10.81 18.78
N SER A 3 -1.80 11.26 17.88
CA SER A 3 -1.55 10.65 16.77
C SER A 3 -0.61 9.64 16.99
N MET A 4 -0.88 8.54 16.59
CA MET A 4 -0.07 7.43 16.74
C MET A 4 0.94 7.29 15.66
N GLY A 5 1.22 8.28 14.95
CA GLY A 5 2.23 8.21 13.95
C GLY A 5 2.08 9.35 12.98
N ARG A 6 3.01 9.48 12.08
CA ARG A 6 2.97 10.52 11.08
C ARG A 6 2.12 10.11 9.90
N SER A 7 1.50 11.09 9.25
CA SER A 7 0.77 10.80 8.02
C SER A 7 1.76 10.51 6.90
N LEU A 8 1.24 9.99 5.79
CA LEU A 8 2.09 9.75 4.63
C LEU A 8 2.71 11.05 4.12
N ALA A 9 1.95 12.14 4.18
CA ALA A 9 2.46 13.46 3.77
C ALA A 9 3.61 13.91 4.67
N ASP A 10 3.48 13.70 5.99
CA ASP A 10 4.53 14.05 6.93
C ASP A 10 5.79 13.23 6.66
N LEU A 11 5.64 11.95 6.39
CA LEU A 11 6.78 11.08 6.10
C LEU A 11 7.47 11.50 4.80
N ALA A 12 6.69 11.89 3.79
CA ALA A 12 7.27 12.35 2.54
C ALA A 12 8.06 13.63 2.75
N ALA A 13 7.54 14.56 3.56
CA ALA A 13 8.25 15.79 3.86
C ALA A 13 9.55 15.51 4.60
N LEU A 14 9.54 14.61 5.56
CA LEU A 14 10.75 14.25 6.30
C LEU A 14 11.78 13.53 5.41
N ALA A 15 11.31 12.65 4.54
CA ALA A 15 12.20 11.90 3.66
C ALA A 15 12.91 12.81 2.66
N THR A 16 12.34 13.98 2.37
CA THR A 16 12.89 14.90 1.41
C THR A 16 13.42 16.19 2.04
N ASP A 17 13.48 16.26 3.36
CA ASP A 17 13.95 17.44 4.07
C ASP A 17 15.48 17.53 3.99
N PRO A 18 16.03 18.53 3.31
CA PRO A 18 17.48 18.63 3.16
C PRO A 18 18.22 18.93 4.46
N ASN A 19 17.51 19.32 5.51
CA ASN A 19 18.13 19.59 6.80
C ASN A 19 18.34 18.32 7.61
N LEU A 20 17.75 17.22 7.21
CA LEU A 20 17.94 15.96 7.90
C LEU A 20 19.09 15.20 7.30
N ASP A 21 19.78 14.46 8.15
CA ASP A 21 20.83 13.57 7.76
C ASP A 21 20.31 12.50 6.78
N PRO A 22 21.10 12.11 5.79
CA PRO A 22 20.65 11.11 4.80
C PRO A 22 20.13 9.82 5.41
N PHE A 23 20.71 9.36 6.50
CA PHE A 23 20.24 8.14 7.16
C PHE A 23 18.84 8.33 7.73
N GLU A 24 18.60 9.48 8.37
CA GLU A 24 17.28 9.78 8.90
C GLU A 24 16.24 9.87 7.78
N ARG A 25 16.62 10.50 6.68
CA ARG A 25 15.74 10.58 5.51
C ARG A 25 15.42 9.20 4.97
N MET A 26 16.42 8.34 4.94
CA MET A 26 16.22 6.97 4.47
C MET A 26 15.25 6.22 5.38
N CYS A 27 15.36 6.41 6.69
CA CYS A 27 14.46 5.76 7.64
C CYS A 27 13.01 6.21 7.42
N HIS A 28 12.81 7.51 7.21
CA HIS A 28 11.47 8.02 6.95
C HIS A 28 10.94 7.52 5.59
N ALA A 29 11.82 7.45 4.61
CA ALA A 29 11.44 6.93 3.30
C ALA A 29 11.05 5.45 3.38
N ALA A 30 11.77 4.67 4.17
CA ALA A 30 11.45 3.25 4.35
C ALA A 30 10.09 3.09 5.03
N THR A 31 9.82 3.87 6.06
CA THR A 31 8.53 3.86 6.75
C THR A 31 7.41 4.26 5.79
N LEU A 32 7.65 5.31 5.00
CA LEU A 32 6.70 5.77 4.00
C LEU A 32 6.39 4.67 2.99
N THR A 33 7.43 4.01 2.48
CA THR A 33 7.27 2.95 1.50
C THR A 33 6.40 1.82 2.06
N ASN A 34 6.69 1.39 3.28
CA ASN A 34 5.94 0.31 3.92
C ASN A 34 4.47 0.69 4.14
N ARG A 35 4.24 1.90 4.63
CA ARG A 35 2.87 2.35 4.90
C ARG A 35 2.10 2.61 3.62
N ALA A 36 2.76 3.17 2.62
CA ALA A 36 2.12 3.40 1.33
C ALA A 36 1.76 2.06 0.68
N HIS A 37 2.64 1.07 0.78
CA HIS A 37 2.36 -0.26 0.26
C HIS A 37 1.14 -0.88 0.97
N ALA A 38 1.08 -0.78 2.28
CA ALA A 38 -0.05 -1.30 3.05
C ALA A 38 -1.36 -0.60 2.66
N THR A 39 -1.30 0.71 2.47
CA THR A 39 -2.47 1.49 2.05
C THR A 39 -2.91 1.07 0.65
N THR A 40 -1.95 0.91 -0.26
CA THR A 40 -2.24 0.48 -1.63
C THR A 40 -2.89 -0.90 -1.62
N ALA A 41 -2.34 -1.83 -0.84
CA ALA A 41 -2.90 -3.17 -0.74
C ALA A 41 -4.32 -3.14 -0.19
N ALA A 42 -4.57 -2.32 0.82
CA ALA A 42 -5.89 -2.21 1.42
C ALA A 42 -6.91 -1.65 0.43
N LEU A 43 -6.53 -0.64 -0.33
CA LEU A 43 -7.42 -0.05 -1.33
C LEU A 43 -7.68 -1.00 -2.48
N ALA A 44 -6.64 -1.70 -2.95
CA ALA A 44 -6.80 -2.67 -4.01
C ALA A 44 -7.71 -3.82 -3.56
N ARG A 45 -7.53 -4.26 -2.33
CA ARG A 45 -8.39 -5.31 -1.77
C ARG A 45 -9.84 -4.86 -1.70
N THR A 46 -10.08 -3.62 -1.30
CA THR A 46 -11.43 -3.07 -1.25
C THR A 46 -12.08 -3.10 -2.63
N GLY A 47 -11.36 -2.68 -3.66
CA GLY A 47 -11.87 -2.71 -5.02
C GLY A 47 -12.18 -4.13 -5.49
N ALA A 48 -11.29 -5.08 -5.16
CA ALA A 48 -11.48 -6.46 -5.55
C ALA A 48 -12.66 -7.10 -4.83
N VAL A 49 -12.81 -6.82 -3.52
CA VAL A 49 -13.89 -7.40 -2.72
C VAL A 49 -15.24 -6.88 -3.20
N ARG A 50 -15.31 -5.61 -3.56
CA ARG A 50 -16.55 -5.03 -4.05
C ARG A 50 -16.87 -5.42 -5.48
N GLY A 51 -15.90 -6.02 -6.17
CA GLY A 51 -16.08 -6.38 -7.57
C GLY A 51 -16.07 -5.18 -8.49
N GLU A 52 -15.57 -4.03 -8.01
CA GLU A 52 -15.51 -2.81 -8.81
C GLU A 52 -14.37 -2.85 -9.82
N GLU A 53 -13.31 -3.59 -9.47
CA GLU A 53 -12.13 -3.68 -10.31
C GLU A 53 -11.71 -5.14 -10.45
N THR A 54 -11.26 -5.50 -11.62
CA THR A 54 -10.68 -6.84 -11.82
C THR A 54 -9.21 -6.80 -11.42
N LEU A 55 -8.63 -7.98 -11.21
CA LEU A 55 -7.19 -8.05 -10.91
C LEU A 55 -6.36 -7.50 -12.07
N GLU A 56 -6.85 -7.66 -13.30
CA GLU A 56 -6.16 -7.13 -14.46
C GLU A 56 -6.18 -5.61 -14.49
N ASP A 57 -7.33 -5.01 -14.19
CA ASP A 57 -7.45 -3.56 -14.12
C ASP A 57 -6.56 -2.97 -13.04
N LEU A 58 -6.54 -3.61 -11.87
CA LEU A 58 -5.67 -3.17 -10.78
C LEU A 58 -4.21 -3.33 -11.17
N GLY A 59 -3.88 -4.39 -11.88
CA GLY A 59 -2.52 -4.60 -12.35
C GLY A 59 -2.05 -3.50 -13.29
N ASP A 60 -2.94 -3.02 -14.16
CA ASP A 60 -2.60 -1.92 -15.07
C ASP A 60 -2.26 -0.65 -14.31
N VAL A 61 -3.03 -0.35 -13.27
CA VAL A 61 -2.79 0.85 -12.45
C VAL A 61 -1.52 0.71 -11.62
N LEU A 62 -1.26 -0.50 -11.10
CA LEU A 62 -0.15 -0.73 -10.18
C LEU A 62 1.12 -1.19 -10.89
N ASP A 63 1.05 -1.36 -12.21
CA ASP A 63 2.16 -1.87 -13.01
C ASP A 63 2.58 -3.26 -12.51
N MET A 64 1.60 -4.12 -12.32
CA MET A 64 1.80 -5.48 -11.82
C MET A 64 0.99 -6.44 -12.65
N SER A 65 1.38 -7.71 -12.67
CA SER A 65 0.58 -8.74 -13.31
C SER A 65 -0.64 -9.05 -12.45
N ALA A 66 -1.67 -9.63 -13.06
CA ALA A 66 -2.86 -10.02 -12.31
C ALA A 66 -2.52 -10.99 -11.17
N GLY A 67 -1.56 -11.90 -11.40
CA GLY A 67 -1.11 -12.81 -10.36
C GLY A 67 -0.46 -12.11 -9.19
N GLU A 68 0.33 -11.08 -9.49
CA GLU A 68 0.97 -10.28 -8.45
C GLU A 68 -0.06 -9.49 -7.64
N VAL A 69 -1.05 -8.92 -8.33
CA VAL A 69 -2.14 -8.22 -7.66
C VAL A 69 -2.92 -9.19 -6.78
N GLY A 70 -3.16 -10.40 -7.27
CA GLY A 70 -3.85 -11.42 -6.51
C GLY A 70 -3.14 -11.74 -5.20
N ARG A 71 -1.82 -11.81 -5.24
CA ARG A 71 -1.03 -12.03 -4.03
C ARG A 71 -1.07 -10.82 -3.12
N LEU A 72 -1.00 -9.63 -3.69
CA LEU A 72 -1.03 -8.38 -2.92
C LEU A 72 -2.32 -8.24 -2.13
N VAL A 73 -3.46 -8.53 -2.76
CA VAL A 73 -4.76 -8.36 -2.10
C VAL A 73 -5.21 -9.60 -1.34
N GLY A 74 -4.46 -10.70 -1.40
CA GLY A 74 -4.84 -11.93 -0.72
C GLY A 74 -6.01 -12.62 -1.38
N TRP A 75 -6.00 -12.70 -2.70
CA TRP A 75 -7.13 -13.24 -3.48
C TRP A 75 -7.57 -14.63 -3.04
N GLU A 76 -6.58 -15.48 -2.73
CA GLU A 76 -6.91 -16.84 -2.28
C GLU A 76 -7.74 -16.80 -1.00
N GLN A 77 -7.37 -15.93 -0.07
CA GLN A 77 -8.09 -15.81 1.18
C GLN A 77 -9.47 -15.22 0.98
N LEU A 78 -9.60 -14.27 0.05
CA LEU A 78 -10.89 -13.70 -0.27
C LEU A 78 -11.84 -14.76 -0.81
N ARG A 79 -11.32 -15.60 -1.70
CA ARG A 79 -12.10 -16.65 -2.31
C ARG A 79 -12.55 -17.68 -1.28
N LEU A 80 -11.63 -18.12 -0.43
CA LEU A 80 -11.93 -19.10 0.61
C LEU A 80 -12.85 -18.51 1.67
N GLY A 81 -12.60 -17.28 2.06
CA GLY A 81 -13.47 -16.60 3.02
C GLY A 81 -14.89 -16.42 2.52
N GLY A 82 -15.05 -16.22 1.22
CA GLY A 82 -16.36 -16.08 0.63
C GLY A 82 -17.16 -17.37 0.62
N VAL A 83 -16.47 -18.49 0.70
CA VAL A 83 -17.14 -19.78 0.74
C VAL A 83 -17.51 -20.16 2.15
N GLY A 84 -16.68 -19.81 3.06
CA GLY A 84 -16.87 -20.14 4.45
C GLY A 84 -17.92 -19.36 5.08
#